data_911024f14c6a5256318c58fcd89afafc
#
_entry.id   911024f14c6a5256318c58fcd89afafc
#
_cell.length_a   1.000
_cell.length_b   1.000
_cell.length_c   1.000
_cell.angle_alpha   90.00
_cell.angle_beta   90.00
_cell.angle_gamma   90.00
#
_symmetry.space_group_name_H-M   'P 1'
#
loop_
_entity.id
_entity.type
_entity.pdbx_description
1 polymer ?
#
loop_
_entity_poly.entity_id
_entity_poly.type
_entity_poly.pdbx_seq_one_letter_code
_entity_poly.pdbx_strand_id
1 'polypeptide(L)'
;MGRIIAITNQKGGVGKTTTAINLSACLAEAGQKVLTVDFDPQGNTTSGLGLEKGNIDNTVYELLMGECTVEECIRPSVQERLDVMASDVDLAGAEIELLDLKEKETILKKNLALVSNKYDFIIIDCPPSLNLLTINALTAANTVLIPIQCEYYALEGLSQVLKTVGLVQKKLNPELEVEGVVFTMYDSRTNLSLEVVENVKAHLNENIYKTIIPRNVRLAEAPSHGMPINMYDSRSTGAENYRLLAAKVISRGEEV
;
A
#
# COMPACT_ATOMS: atom_id res chain seq x y z
N MET A 1 10.02 0.13 -16.61
CA MET A 1 8.81 0.67 -15.97
C MET A 1 8.86 0.29 -14.50
N GLY A 2 8.58 1.23 -13.61
CA GLY A 2 8.52 0.93 -12.18
C GLY A 2 7.43 -0.07 -11.86
N ARG A 3 7.67 -0.93 -10.88
CA ARG A 3 6.72 -1.94 -10.43
C ARG A 3 5.68 -1.31 -9.52
N ILE A 4 4.40 -1.41 -9.89
CA ILE A 4 3.28 -0.83 -9.14
C ILE A 4 2.67 -1.91 -8.24
N ILE A 5 2.69 -1.68 -6.93
CA ILE A 5 2.18 -2.60 -5.90
C ILE A 5 1.04 -1.92 -5.14
N ALA A 6 -0.18 -2.45 -5.22
CA ALA A 6 -1.28 -2.01 -4.40
C ALA A 6 -1.28 -2.75 -3.06
N ILE A 7 -1.40 -2.02 -1.95
CA ILE A 7 -1.53 -2.59 -0.61
C ILE A 7 -2.99 -2.51 -0.19
N THR A 8 -3.68 -3.63 -0.14
CA THR A 8 -5.12 -3.66 0.11
C THR A 8 -5.56 -4.76 1.07
N ASN A 9 -6.58 -4.46 1.85
CA ASN A 9 -7.41 -5.38 2.61
C ASN A 9 -8.68 -4.62 3.01
N GLN A 10 -9.84 -5.29 2.92
CA GLN A 10 -11.13 -4.69 3.29
C GLN A 10 -11.24 -4.39 4.80
N LYS A 11 -10.55 -5.17 5.61
CA LYS A 11 -10.56 -4.97 7.06
C LYS A 11 -9.75 -3.75 7.45
N GLY A 12 -10.35 -2.85 8.22
CA GLY A 12 -9.65 -1.73 8.86
C GLY A 12 -8.65 -2.22 9.91
N GLY A 13 -7.56 -1.47 10.13
CA GLY A 13 -6.62 -1.73 11.19
C GLY A 13 -5.65 -2.91 10.98
N VAL A 14 -5.61 -3.53 9.81
CA VAL A 14 -4.68 -4.65 9.52
C VAL A 14 -3.25 -4.23 9.18
N GLY A 15 -2.94 -2.94 9.22
CA GLY A 15 -1.60 -2.43 8.95
C GLY A 15 -1.31 -2.11 7.47
N LYS A 16 -2.33 -1.82 6.63
CA LYS A 16 -2.12 -1.37 5.25
C LYS A 16 -1.21 -0.16 5.18
N THR A 17 -1.64 0.95 5.77
CA THR A 17 -0.89 2.22 5.83
C THR A 17 0.48 2.06 6.47
N THR A 18 0.56 1.32 7.58
CA THR A 18 1.85 1.01 8.22
C THR A 18 2.78 0.27 7.26
N THR A 19 2.24 -0.67 6.48
CA THR A 19 3.02 -1.41 5.48
C THR A 19 3.40 -0.50 4.31
N ALA A 20 2.49 0.34 3.80
CA ALA A 20 2.77 1.27 2.71
C ALA A 20 3.92 2.23 3.07
N ILE A 21 3.84 2.89 4.22
CA ILE A 21 4.87 3.81 4.72
C ILE A 21 6.22 3.10 4.86
N ASN A 22 6.24 2.00 5.61
CA ASN A 22 7.52 1.40 6.01
C ASN A 22 8.16 0.53 4.92
N LEU A 23 7.36 -0.12 4.07
CA LEU A 23 7.87 -0.78 2.88
C LEU A 23 8.50 0.23 1.92
N SER A 24 7.79 1.34 1.62
CA SER A 24 8.30 2.40 0.73
C SER A 24 9.61 2.99 1.26
N ALA A 25 9.66 3.31 2.55
CA ALA A 25 10.87 3.86 3.17
C ALA A 25 12.04 2.87 3.17
N CYS A 26 11.81 1.58 3.44
CA CYS A 26 12.86 0.56 3.39
C CYS A 26 13.31 0.22 1.96
N LEU A 27 12.43 0.31 0.96
CA LEU A 27 12.82 0.24 -0.45
C LEU A 27 13.73 1.42 -0.84
N ALA A 28 13.37 2.63 -0.41
CA ALA A 28 14.19 3.84 -0.63
C ALA A 28 15.55 3.75 0.10
N GLU A 29 15.57 3.27 1.34
CA GLU A 29 16.79 2.99 2.10
C GLU A 29 17.70 1.98 1.38
N ALA A 30 17.12 1.01 0.68
CA ALA A 30 17.83 0.05 -0.15
C ALA A 30 18.29 0.60 -1.51
N GLY A 31 18.14 1.92 -1.75
CA GLY A 31 18.62 2.62 -2.94
C GLY A 31 17.62 2.71 -4.09
N GLN A 32 16.40 2.18 -3.94
CA GLN A 32 15.35 2.27 -4.97
C GLN A 32 14.74 3.68 -5.01
N LYS A 33 14.29 4.11 -6.19
CA LYS A 33 13.44 5.30 -6.33
C LYS A 33 11.99 4.89 -6.16
N VAL A 34 11.31 5.45 -5.17
CA VAL A 34 9.97 5.03 -4.76
C VAL A 34 8.99 6.20 -4.84
N LEU A 35 7.80 5.94 -5.38
CA LEU A 35 6.64 6.82 -5.25
C LEU A 35 5.61 6.12 -4.37
N THR A 36 5.15 6.76 -3.31
CA THR A 36 4.01 6.28 -2.53
C THR A 36 2.78 7.11 -2.89
N VAL A 37 1.70 6.43 -3.23
CA VAL A 37 0.40 7.05 -3.51
C VAL A 37 -0.51 6.78 -2.32
N ASP A 38 -0.83 7.83 -1.58
CA ASP A 38 -1.86 7.76 -0.54
C ASP A 38 -3.23 7.80 -1.23
N PHE A 39 -3.95 6.70 -1.18
CA PHE A 39 -5.25 6.55 -1.86
C PHE A 39 -6.40 6.36 -0.87
N ASP A 40 -6.12 6.63 0.41
CA ASP A 40 -7.11 6.63 1.50
C ASP A 40 -7.49 8.08 1.85
N PRO A 41 -8.78 8.47 1.83
CA PRO A 41 -9.25 9.80 2.24
C PRO A 41 -8.81 10.21 3.65
N GLN A 42 -8.42 9.25 4.50
CA GLN A 42 -7.87 9.56 5.81
C GLN A 42 -6.48 10.23 5.74
N GLY A 43 -5.75 10.12 4.63
CA GLY A 43 -4.46 10.75 4.41
C GLY A 43 -3.39 10.34 5.44
N ASN A 44 -3.44 9.11 5.96
CA ASN A 44 -2.53 8.66 7.01
C ASN A 44 -1.13 8.35 6.49
N THR A 45 -1.00 7.91 5.26
CA THR A 45 0.30 7.74 4.58
C THR A 45 0.94 9.10 4.33
N THR A 46 0.15 10.10 3.94
CA THR A 46 0.59 11.49 3.77
C THR A 46 1.27 12.03 5.03
N SER A 47 0.55 12.00 6.16
CA SER A 47 1.13 12.49 7.42
C SER A 47 2.25 11.60 7.96
N GLY A 48 2.16 10.28 7.78
CA GLY A 48 3.20 9.35 8.23
C GLY A 48 4.51 9.44 7.44
N LEU A 49 4.51 10.09 6.28
CA LEU A 49 5.70 10.42 5.47
C LEU A 49 6.08 11.90 5.56
N GLY A 50 5.59 12.62 6.57
CA GLY A 50 6.03 13.93 6.96
C GLY A 50 5.39 15.11 6.23
N LEU A 51 4.31 14.89 5.47
CA LEU A 51 3.57 15.96 4.82
C LEU A 51 2.42 16.45 5.71
N GLU A 52 2.23 17.77 5.77
CA GLU A 52 1.13 18.39 6.53
C GLU A 52 -0.14 18.44 5.68
N LYS A 53 -1.18 17.72 6.12
CA LYS A 53 -2.51 17.77 5.50
C LYS A 53 -3.06 19.20 5.54
N GLY A 54 -3.75 19.61 4.48
CA GLY A 54 -4.34 20.95 4.38
C GLY A 54 -3.40 22.05 3.89
N ASN A 55 -2.10 21.77 3.72
CA ASN A 55 -1.13 22.69 3.12
C ASN A 55 -0.65 22.20 1.73
N ILE A 56 -1.41 21.32 1.09
CA ILE A 56 -1.04 20.70 -0.20
C ILE A 56 -2.12 21.07 -1.22
N ASP A 57 -1.74 21.86 -2.22
CA ASP A 57 -2.69 22.37 -3.22
C ASP A 57 -3.16 21.31 -4.23
N ASN A 58 -2.31 20.32 -4.54
CA ASN A 58 -2.60 19.28 -5.52
C ASN A 58 -2.42 17.92 -4.85
N THR A 59 -3.53 17.25 -4.58
CA THR A 59 -3.60 15.92 -4.00
C THR A 59 -4.03 14.89 -5.07
N VAL A 60 -4.20 13.66 -4.66
CA VAL A 60 -4.77 12.62 -5.52
C VAL A 60 -6.20 12.95 -5.94
N TYR A 61 -6.94 13.73 -5.16
CA TYR A 61 -8.29 14.17 -5.52
C TYR A 61 -8.28 15.03 -6.79
N GLU A 62 -7.51 16.13 -6.83
CA GLU A 62 -7.42 17.01 -7.99
C GLU A 62 -6.90 16.26 -9.23
N LEU A 63 -5.98 15.30 -9.03
CA LEU A 63 -5.52 14.44 -10.10
C LEU A 63 -6.65 13.60 -10.71
N LEU A 64 -7.48 12.99 -9.88
CA LEU A 64 -8.59 12.16 -10.36
C LEU A 64 -9.67 12.99 -11.05
N MET A 65 -9.87 14.23 -10.61
CA MET A 65 -10.79 15.17 -11.24
C MET A 65 -10.24 15.79 -12.54
N GLY A 66 -8.94 15.61 -12.82
CA GLY A 66 -8.27 16.19 -13.99
C GLY A 66 -7.96 17.68 -13.84
N GLU A 67 -7.89 18.16 -12.61
CA GLU A 67 -7.62 19.57 -12.28
C GLU A 67 -6.12 19.88 -12.21
N CYS A 68 -5.27 18.85 -12.10
CA CYS A 68 -3.82 18.97 -12.11
C CYS A 68 -3.15 17.81 -12.86
N THR A 69 -1.87 17.97 -13.15
CA THR A 69 -1.03 16.90 -13.72
C THR A 69 -0.48 15.99 -12.63
N VAL A 70 -0.07 14.77 -13.00
CA VAL A 70 0.53 13.82 -12.05
C VAL A 70 1.83 14.36 -11.44
N GLU A 71 2.61 15.12 -12.19
CA GLU A 71 3.84 15.77 -11.72
C GLU A 71 3.56 16.84 -10.66
N GLU A 72 2.46 17.55 -10.79
CA GLU A 72 2.04 18.58 -9.82
C GLU A 72 1.54 17.99 -8.50
N CYS A 73 1.18 16.70 -8.46
CA CYS A 73 0.79 15.99 -7.24
C CYS A 73 1.97 15.39 -6.48
N ILE A 74 3.15 15.25 -7.11
CA ILE A 74 4.30 14.58 -6.50
C ILE A 74 5.05 15.55 -5.60
N ARG A 75 5.29 15.12 -4.35
CA ARG A 75 6.05 15.86 -3.34
C ARG A 75 7.16 15.00 -2.75
N PRO A 76 8.33 15.55 -2.42
CA PRO A 76 9.35 14.82 -1.67
C PRO A 76 8.84 14.49 -0.26
N SER A 77 9.17 13.31 0.25
CA SER A 77 8.93 12.93 1.64
C SER A 77 10.09 13.30 2.55
N VAL A 78 10.00 12.93 3.83
CA VAL A 78 11.11 13.07 4.79
C VAL A 78 12.28 12.11 4.50
N GLN A 79 12.05 11.09 3.69
CA GLN A 79 13.02 10.07 3.31
C GLN A 79 13.59 10.37 1.93
N GLU A 80 14.91 10.41 1.77
CA GLU A 80 15.57 10.52 0.47
C GLU A 80 15.14 9.38 -0.47
N ARG A 81 14.99 9.64 -1.78
CA ARG A 81 14.53 8.72 -2.83
C ARG A 81 13.08 8.26 -2.70
N LEU A 82 12.31 8.87 -1.82
CA LEU A 82 10.90 8.58 -1.61
C LEU A 82 10.06 9.82 -1.85
N ASP A 83 9.22 9.76 -2.87
CA ASP A 83 8.23 10.79 -3.16
C ASP A 83 6.83 10.32 -2.76
N VAL A 84 5.92 11.26 -2.57
CA VAL A 84 4.53 10.99 -2.14
C VAL A 84 3.55 11.77 -3.02
N MET A 85 2.49 11.11 -3.44
CA MET A 85 1.26 11.74 -3.87
C MET A 85 0.31 11.75 -2.67
N ALA A 86 -0.01 12.94 -2.19
CA ALA A 86 -0.75 13.13 -0.95
C ALA A 86 -2.26 12.92 -1.13
N SER A 87 -2.92 12.60 -0.03
CA SER A 87 -4.38 12.51 0.08
C SER A 87 -4.91 13.36 1.24
N ASP A 88 -6.15 13.75 1.11
CA ASP A 88 -6.92 14.39 2.17
C ASP A 88 -8.40 13.96 2.15
N VAL A 89 -9.21 14.63 2.97
CA VAL A 89 -10.64 14.29 3.14
C VAL A 89 -11.46 14.48 1.85
N ASP A 90 -11.03 15.35 0.94
CA ASP A 90 -11.76 15.65 -0.31
C ASP A 90 -11.78 14.45 -1.25
N LEU A 91 -10.77 13.54 -1.13
CA LEU A 91 -10.76 12.28 -1.87
C LEU A 91 -12.00 11.40 -1.60
N ALA A 92 -12.70 11.58 -0.46
CA ALA A 92 -13.96 10.88 -0.22
C ALA A 92 -15.07 11.31 -1.20
N GLY A 93 -15.04 12.56 -1.66
CA GLY A 93 -15.96 13.09 -2.68
C GLY A 93 -15.75 12.47 -4.05
N ALA A 94 -14.50 12.15 -4.38
CA ALA A 94 -14.14 11.56 -5.67
C ALA A 94 -14.92 10.28 -6.01
N GLU A 95 -15.30 9.48 -5.01
CA GLU A 95 -16.10 8.26 -5.24
C GLU A 95 -17.46 8.54 -5.89
N ILE A 96 -18.07 9.67 -5.56
CA ILE A 96 -19.37 10.09 -6.12
C ILE A 96 -19.15 10.76 -7.48
N GLU A 97 -18.19 11.68 -7.56
CA GLU A 97 -17.94 12.49 -8.75
C GLU A 97 -17.42 11.65 -9.93
N LEU A 98 -16.59 10.65 -9.64
CA LEU A 98 -16.11 9.70 -10.65
C LEU A 98 -17.23 8.85 -11.28
N LEU A 99 -18.40 8.69 -10.63
CA LEU A 99 -19.47 7.82 -11.15
C LEU A 99 -19.94 8.21 -12.54
N ASP A 100 -19.92 9.49 -12.85
CA ASP A 100 -20.37 10.04 -14.13
C ASP A 100 -19.30 10.06 -15.22
N LEU A 101 -18.03 9.75 -14.84
CA LEU A 101 -16.92 9.76 -15.79
C LEU A 101 -16.84 8.45 -16.58
N LYS A 102 -16.47 8.57 -17.87
CA LYS A 102 -16.14 7.42 -18.70
C LYS A 102 -14.78 6.86 -18.28
N GLU A 103 -14.66 5.53 -18.32
CA GLU A 103 -13.40 4.83 -17.98
C GLU A 103 -12.85 5.18 -16.60
N LYS A 104 -13.74 5.48 -15.67
CA LYS A 104 -13.47 5.90 -14.30
C LYS A 104 -12.56 4.93 -13.52
N GLU A 105 -12.57 3.67 -13.87
CA GLU A 105 -11.76 2.63 -13.24
C GLU A 105 -10.28 2.66 -13.68
N THR A 106 -9.94 3.44 -14.72
CA THR A 106 -8.60 3.47 -15.33
C THR A 106 -7.87 4.80 -15.17
N ILE A 107 -8.47 5.77 -14.50
CA ILE A 107 -7.92 7.13 -14.38
C ILE A 107 -6.55 7.10 -13.70
N LEU A 108 -6.43 6.42 -12.56
CA LEU A 108 -5.14 6.30 -11.86
C LEU A 108 -4.09 5.60 -12.72
N LYS A 109 -4.46 4.52 -13.42
CA LYS A 109 -3.55 3.78 -14.33
C LYS A 109 -2.96 4.69 -15.40
N LYS A 110 -3.80 5.52 -16.05
CA LYS A 110 -3.38 6.45 -17.10
C LYS A 110 -2.40 7.50 -16.57
N ASN A 111 -2.66 8.04 -15.40
CA ASN A 111 -1.81 9.04 -14.77
C ASN A 111 -0.46 8.45 -14.32
N LEU A 112 -0.46 7.30 -13.64
CA LEU A 112 0.77 6.66 -13.18
C LEU A 112 1.65 6.19 -14.35
N ALA A 113 1.09 5.84 -15.50
CA ALA A 113 1.85 5.46 -16.69
C ALA A 113 2.78 6.59 -17.17
N LEU A 114 2.42 7.86 -16.96
CA LEU A 114 3.23 9.03 -17.37
C LEU A 114 4.52 9.17 -16.55
N VAL A 115 4.53 8.69 -15.33
CA VAL A 115 5.66 8.85 -14.39
C VAL A 115 6.33 7.53 -13.99
N SER A 116 5.78 6.38 -14.36
CA SER A 116 6.26 5.06 -13.93
C SER A 116 7.70 4.76 -14.32
N ASN A 117 8.23 5.39 -15.35
CA ASN A 117 9.63 5.24 -15.77
C ASN A 117 10.63 6.03 -14.91
N LYS A 118 10.15 6.92 -14.03
CA LYS A 118 10.97 7.72 -13.12
C LYS A 118 11.27 6.99 -11.81
N TYR A 119 10.53 5.92 -11.52
CA TYR A 119 10.57 5.16 -10.27
C TYR A 119 10.86 3.68 -10.50
N ASP A 120 11.49 3.05 -9.52
CA ASP A 120 11.70 1.60 -9.49
C ASP A 120 10.45 0.90 -8.91
N PHE A 121 9.82 1.54 -7.92
CA PHE A 121 8.59 1.07 -7.27
C PHE A 121 7.57 2.20 -7.13
N ILE A 122 6.29 1.86 -7.31
CA ILE A 122 5.15 2.70 -6.95
C ILE A 122 4.28 1.90 -5.98
N ILE A 123 4.10 2.41 -4.76
CA ILE A 123 3.31 1.76 -3.71
C ILE A 123 2.00 2.52 -3.53
N ILE A 124 0.85 1.84 -3.67
CA ILE A 124 -0.47 2.46 -3.49
C ILE A 124 -1.07 1.98 -2.17
N ASP A 125 -1.30 2.89 -1.23
CA ASP A 125 -2.03 2.61 0.02
C ASP A 125 -3.53 2.73 -0.21
N CYS A 126 -4.26 1.61 -0.17
CA CYS A 126 -5.68 1.57 -0.46
C CYS A 126 -6.54 1.76 0.79
N PRO A 127 -7.73 2.40 0.68
CA PRO A 127 -8.69 2.51 1.76
C PRO A 127 -9.21 1.13 2.22
N PRO A 128 -9.84 1.04 3.42
CA PRO A 128 -10.40 -0.20 3.95
C PRO A 128 -11.78 -0.54 3.35
N SER A 129 -11.95 -0.33 2.05
CA SER A 129 -13.23 -0.54 1.34
C SER A 129 -12.97 -1.08 -0.05
N LEU A 130 -13.96 -1.78 -0.62
CA LEU A 130 -13.94 -2.21 -2.03
C LEU A 130 -14.78 -1.25 -2.88
N ASN A 131 -14.39 -0.01 -2.87
CA ASN A 131 -15.01 1.07 -3.61
C ASN A 131 -14.28 1.35 -4.94
N LEU A 132 -14.69 2.41 -5.63
CA LEU A 132 -14.11 2.81 -6.91
C LEU A 132 -12.61 3.19 -6.78
N LEU A 133 -12.19 3.74 -5.63
CA LEU A 133 -10.78 4.02 -5.37
C LEU A 133 -9.95 2.73 -5.37
N THR A 134 -10.35 1.74 -4.58
CA THR A 134 -9.65 0.44 -4.57
C THR A 134 -9.64 -0.23 -5.94
N ILE A 135 -10.72 -0.12 -6.73
CA ILE A 135 -10.76 -0.64 -8.10
C ILE A 135 -9.74 0.09 -8.99
N ASN A 136 -9.62 1.43 -8.90
CA ASN A 136 -8.59 2.19 -9.60
C ASN A 136 -7.17 1.74 -9.23
N ALA A 137 -6.89 1.56 -7.94
CA ALA A 137 -5.61 1.09 -7.46
C ALA A 137 -5.25 -0.29 -8.04
N LEU A 138 -6.19 -1.25 -7.98
CA LEU A 138 -6.00 -2.60 -8.51
C LEU A 138 -5.89 -2.62 -10.04
N THR A 139 -6.59 -1.71 -10.73
CA THR A 139 -6.51 -1.58 -12.19
C THR A 139 -5.16 -1.02 -12.63
N ALA A 140 -4.54 -0.16 -11.81
CA ALA A 140 -3.24 0.43 -12.07
C ALA A 140 -2.07 -0.47 -11.67
N ALA A 141 -2.26 -1.36 -10.70
CA ALA A 141 -1.20 -2.17 -10.11
C ALA A 141 -0.74 -3.31 -11.01
N ASN A 142 0.55 -3.68 -10.91
CA ASN A 142 1.07 -4.93 -11.42
C ASN A 142 0.77 -6.06 -10.43
N THR A 143 0.95 -5.80 -9.14
CA THR A 143 0.74 -6.81 -8.09
C THR A 143 0.03 -6.25 -6.87
N VAL A 144 -0.53 -7.17 -6.06
CA VAL A 144 -1.26 -6.84 -4.83
C VAL A 144 -0.57 -7.46 -3.62
N LEU A 145 -0.11 -6.65 -2.68
CA LEU A 145 0.36 -7.07 -1.37
C LEU A 145 -0.78 -7.01 -0.36
N ILE A 146 -1.02 -8.10 0.35
CA ILE A 146 -2.16 -8.25 1.25
C ILE A 146 -1.69 -8.37 2.71
N PRO A 147 -1.68 -7.30 3.50
CA PRO A 147 -1.43 -7.37 4.92
C PRO A 147 -2.59 -8.05 5.65
N ILE A 148 -2.28 -9.02 6.50
CA ILE A 148 -3.26 -9.75 7.31
C ILE A 148 -2.86 -9.69 8.78
N GLN A 149 -3.76 -9.19 9.61
CA GLN A 149 -3.59 -9.28 11.05
C GLN A 149 -3.88 -10.72 11.52
N CYS A 150 -3.05 -11.24 12.45
CA CYS A 150 -3.21 -12.58 13.02
C CYS A 150 -4.39 -12.64 14.00
N GLU A 151 -5.62 -12.58 13.47
CA GLU A 151 -6.88 -12.63 14.21
C GLU A 151 -7.85 -13.64 13.58
N TYR A 152 -8.90 -14.02 14.33
CA TYR A 152 -9.85 -15.07 13.97
C TYR A 152 -10.46 -14.93 12.57
N TYR A 153 -10.81 -13.70 12.14
CA TYR A 153 -11.42 -13.44 10.82
C TYR A 153 -10.41 -13.23 9.67
N ALA A 154 -9.15 -13.61 9.86
CA ALA A 154 -8.09 -13.39 8.87
C ALA A 154 -8.38 -14.04 7.51
N LEU A 155 -8.83 -15.30 7.53
CA LEU A 155 -9.16 -16.08 6.30
C LEU A 155 -10.36 -15.52 5.55
N GLU A 156 -11.38 -15.06 6.26
CA GLU A 156 -12.57 -14.46 5.63
C GLU A 156 -12.19 -13.17 4.89
N GLY A 157 -11.46 -12.27 5.54
CA GLY A 157 -10.98 -11.03 4.93
C GLY A 157 -10.08 -11.30 3.70
N LEU A 158 -9.18 -12.27 3.80
CA LEU A 158 -8.34 -12.67 2.68
C LEU A 158 -9.15 -13.20 1.49
N SER A 159 -10.12 -14.07 1.75
CA SER A 159 -11.00 -14.63 0.71
C SER A 159 -11.77 -13.53 -0.04
N GLN A 160 -12.22 -12.49 0.67
CA GLN A 160 -12.92 -11.36 0.08
C GLN A 160 -11.99 -10.52 -0.84
N VAL A 161 -10.74 -10.26 -0.40
CA VAL A 161 -9.73 -9.56 -1.22
C VAL A 161 -9.45 -10.37 -2.50
N LEU A 162 -9.17 -11.67 -2.38
CA LEU A 162 -8.86 -12.53 -3.55
C LEU A 162 -10.03 -12.60 -4.55
N LYS A 163 -11.28 -12.63 -4.09
CA LYS A 163 -12.45 -12.54 -4.97
C LYS A 163 -12.46 -11.22 -5.76
N THR A 164 -12.13 -10.11 -5.11
CA THR A 164 -12.08 -8.79 -5.77
C THR A 164 -10.94 -8.74 -6.78
N VAL A 165 -9.74 -9.21 -6.41
CA VAL A 165 -8.62 -9.35 -7.35
C VAL A 165 -9.04 -10.14 -8.58
N GLY A 166 -9.69 -11.30 -8.41
CA GLY A 166 -10.20 -12.12 -9.50
C GLY A 166 -11.26 -11.42 -10.38
N LEU A 167 -12.06 -10.53 -9.83
CA LEU A 167 -13.00 -9.72 -10.60
C LEU A 167 -12.29 -8.64 -11.43
N VAL A 168 -11.29 -7.98 -10.84
CA VAL A 168 -10.46 -6.98 -11.55
C VAL A 168 -9.66 -7.64 -12.66
N GLN A 169 -9.03 -8.79 -12.41
CA GLN A 169 -8.33 -9.58 -13.43
C GLN A 169 -9.23 -9.89 -14.64
N LYS A 170 -10.46 -10.31 -14.40
CA LYS A 170 -11.39 -10.69 -15.48
C LYS A 170 -11.88 -9.50 -16.32
N LYS A 171 -11.98 -8.30 -15.76
CA LYS A 171 -12.69 -7.19 -16.38
C LYS A 171 -11.82 -6.00 -16.75
N LEU A 172 -10.77 -5.71 -15.97
CA LEU A 172 -10.04 -4.44 -16.02
C LEU A 172 -8.52 -4.59 -16.17
N ASN A 173 -7.92 -5.57 -15.49
CA ASN A 173 -6.47 -5.75 -15.47
C ASN A 173 -6.10 -7.24 -15.45
N PRO A 174 -6.07 -7.92 -16.62
CA PRO A 174 -5.76 -9.36 -16.71
C PRO A 174 -4.36 -9.74 -16.21
N GLU A 175 -3.43 -8.78 -16.18
CA GLU A 175 -2.04 -8.98 -15.75
C GLU A 175 -1.82 -8.76 -14.25
N LEU A 176 -2.88 -8.40 -13.51
CA LEU A 176 -2.77 -8.22 -12.07
C LEU A 176 -2.45 -9.54 -11.38
N GLU A 177 -1.40 -9.58 -10.58
CA GLU A 177 -1.00 -10.78 -9.81
C GLU A 177 -1.06 -10.52 -8.30
N VAL A 178 -1.07 -11.60 -7.51
CA VAL A 178 -0.91 -11.50 -6.06
C VAL A 178 0.59 -11.46 -5.74
N GLU A 179 1.05 -10.29 -5.24
CA GLU A 179 2.42 -10.10 -4.76
C GLU A 179 2.72 -11.07 -3.63
N GLY A 180 1.81 -11.14 -2.69
CA GLY A 180 1.86 -12.05 -1.56
C GLY A 180 1.06 -11.56 -0.38
N VAL A 181 1.00 -12.44 0.61
CA VAL A 181 0.39 -12.17 1.92
C VAL A 181 1.50 -11.89 2.93
N VAL A 182 1.36 -10.83 3.72
CA VAL A 182 2.24 -10.51 4.84
C VAL A 182 1.45 -10.49 6.14
N PHE A 183 1.88 -11.28 7.12
CA PHE A 183 1.29 -11.28 8.45
C PHE A 183 1.77 -10.07 9.25
N THR A 184 0.81 -9.39 9.87
CA THR A 184 1.04 -8.18 10.68
C THR A 184 0.56 -8.37 12.11
N MET A 185 1.07 -7.53 13.02
CA MET A 185 0.71 -7.53 14.44
C MET A 185 0.79 -8.92 15.09
N TYR A 186 1.71 -9.74 14.61
CA TYR A 186 1.97 -11.06 15.16
C TYR A 186 2.46 -10.95 16.60
N ASP A 187 1.84 -11.74 17.49
CA ASP A 187 2.26 -11.86 18.87
C ASP A 187 2.62 -13.33 19.16
N SER A 188 3.92 -13.59 19.29
CA SER A 188 4.46 -14.94 19.52
C SER A 188 4.04 -15.56 20.86
N ARG A 189 3.47 -14.75 21.76
CA ARG A 189 2.98 -15.21 23.09
C ARG A 189 1.58 -15.83 23.00
N THR A 190 0.90 -15.70 21.85
CA THR A 190 -0.47 -16.18 21.69
C THR A 190 -0.53 -17.38 20.73
N ASN A 191 -1.24 -18.43 21.12
CA ASN A 191 -1.52 -19.57 20.23
C ASN A 191 -2.35 -19.14 19.01
N LEU A 192 -3.26 -18.17 19.18
CA LEU A 192 -4.08 -17.66 18.10
C LEU A 192 -3.26 -17.17 16.92
N SER A 193 -2.18 -16.42 17.16
CA SER A 193 -1.32 -15.93 16.07
C SER A 193 -0.69 -17.07 15.27
N LEU A 194 -0.23 -18.11 15.95
CA LEU A 194 0.33 -19.30 15.30
C LEU A 194 -0.72 -20.05 14.49
N GLU A 195 -1.88 -20.34 15.09
CA GLU A 195 -2.99 -21.03 14.43
C GLU A 195 -3.48 -20.31 13.18
N VAL A 196 -3.57 -18.97 13.21
CA VAL A 196 -3.95 -18.18 12.05
C VAL A 196 -2.93 -18.31 10.93
N VAL A 197 -1.63 -18.22 11.25
CA VAL A 197 -0.55 -18.39 10.25
C VAL A 197 -0.60 -19.78 9.61
N GLU A 198 -0.78 -20.83 10.41
CA GLU A 198 -0.87 -22.21 9.91
C GLU A 198 -2.12 -22.43 9.06
N ASN A 199 -3.27 -21.92 9.50
CA ASN A 199 -4.52 -22.00 8.75
C ASN A 199 -4.46 -21.28 7.41
N VAL A 200 -3.89 -20.07 7.36
CA VAL A 200 -3.72 -19.35 6.09
C VAL A 200 -2.79 -20.13 5.16
N LYS A 201 -1.66 -20.64 5.67
CA LYS A 201 -0.72 -21.46 4.88
C LYS A 201 -1.35 -22.75 4.34
N ALA A 202 -2.25 -23.37 5.10
CA ALA A 202 -2.90 -24.63 4.70
C ALA A 202 -3.98 -24.43 3.61
N HIS A 203 -4.59 -23.24 3.53
CA HIS A 203 -5.74 -22.98 2.66
C HIS A 203 -5.42 -22.04 1.48
N LEU A 204 -4.23 -21.47 1.45
CA LEU A 204 -3.83 -20.52 0.43
C LEU A 204 -2.71 -21.11 -0.43
N ASN A 205 -2.95 -21.16 -1.73
CA ASN A 205 -1.93 -21.52 -2.73
C ASN A 205 -1.10 -20.30 -3.19
N GLU A 206 -1.42 -19.13 -2.65
CA GLU A 206 -0.78 -17.87 -2.98
C GLU A 206 0.57 -17.70 -2.27
N ASN A 207 1.36 -16.78 -2.76
CA ASN A 207 2.64 -16.44 -2.18
C ASN A 207 2.47 -15.86 -0.76
N ILE A 208 3.05 -16.51 0.24
CA ILE A 208 3.09 -16.02 1.61
C ILE A 208 4.51 -15.62 1.95
N TYR A 209 4.70 -14.36 2.35
CA TYR A 209 6.00 -13.91 2.81
C TYR A 209 6.41 -14.62 4.10
N LYS A 210 7.65 -15.10 4.15
CA LYS A 210 8.22 -15.68 5.37
C LYS A 210 8.43 -14.62 6.45
N THR A 211 8.59 -13.36 6.01
CA THR A 211 8.71 -12.21 6.91
C THR A 211 7.37 -11.92 7.56
N ILE A 212 7.36 -11.84 8.88
CA ILE A 212 6.20 -11.53 9.71
C ILE A 212 6.45 -10.21 10.42
N ILE A 213 5.52 -9.28 10.36
CA ILE A 213 5.61 -8.00 11.08
C ILE A 213 5.05 -8.18 12.50
N PRO A 214 5.87 -8.09 13.53
CA PRO A 214 5.41 -8.27 14.91
C PRO A 214 4.58 -7.08 15.38
N ARG A 215 3.78 -7.29 16.42
CA ARG A 215 3.19 -6.19 17.17
C ARG A 215 4.31 -5.38 17.83
N ASN A 216 4.43 -4.11 17.44
CA ASN A 216 5.51 -3.24 17.88
C ASN A 216 4.99 -1.82 18.15
N VAL A 217 5.21 -1.32 19.38
CA VAL A 217 4.73 0.01 19.80
C VAL A 217 5.41 1.11 18.98
N ARG A 218 6.68 0.95 18.60
CA ARG A 218 7.41 1.94 17.79
C ARG A 218 6.78 2.17 16.42
N LEU A 219 6.22 1.11 15.80
CA LEU A 219 5.46 1.22 14.55
C LEU A 219 4.17 2.04 14.70
N ALA A 220 3.58 2.04 15.89
CA ALA A 220 2.38 2.84 16.18
C ALA A 220 2.73 4.30 16.54
N GLU A 221 3.89 4.54 17.14
CA GLU A 221 4.37 5.87 17.54
C GLU A 221 4.93 6.66 16.34
N ALA A 222 5.69 6.03 15.46
CA ALA A 222 6.40 6.68 14.36
C ALA A 222 5.54 7.64 13.51
N PRO A 223 4.29 7.27 13.11
CA PRO A 223 3.44 8.18 12.32
C PRO A 223 3.08 9.48 13.05
N SER A 224 3.01 9.49 14.39
CA SER A 224 2.75 10.72 15.16
C SER A 224 3.90 11.74 15.09
N HIS A 225 5.07 11.29 14.63
CA HIS A 225 6.24 12.11 14.39
C HIS A 225 6.47 12.40 12.90
N GLY A 226 5.53 11.97 12.02
CA GLY A 226 5.67 12.12 10.57
C GLY A 226 6.87 11.35 9.99
N MET A 227 7.26 10.25 10.60
CA MET A 227 8.47 9.49 10.23
C MET A 227 8.17 8.01 9.99
N PRO A 228 8.78 7.37 8.98
CA PRO A 228 8.79 5.93 8.87
C PRO A 228 9.68 5.30 9.95
N ILE A 229 9.47 4.00 10.22
CA ILE A 229 10.11 3.30 11.35
C ILE A 229 11.63 3.26 11.25
N ASN A 230 12.19 3.15 10.05
CA ASN A 230 13.63 3.13 9.82
C ASN A 230 14.32 4.45 10.20
N MET A 231 13.60 5.57 10.16
CA MET A 231 14.07 6.88 10.63
C MET A 231 13.75 7.11 12.11
N TYR A 232 12.56 6.67 12.58
CA TYR A 232 12.12 6.88 13.96
C TYR A 232 12.87 6.01 14.96
N ASP A 233 12.98 4.70 14.67
CA ASP A 233 13.75 3.72 15.48
C ASP A 233 14.35 2.64 14.58
N SER A 234 15.50 2.95 13.99
CA SER A 234 16.16 2.12 12.99
C SER A 234 16.59 0.74 13.48
N ARG A 235 16.66 0.54 14.81
CA ARG A 235 17.07 -0.73 15.45
C ARG A 235 15.89 -1.52 15.99
N SER A 236 14.67 -1.01 15.85
CA SER A 236 13.48 -1.75 16.28
C SER A 236 13.26 -3.00 15.45
N THR A 237 12.62 -4.00 16.06
CA THR A 237 12.22 -5.22 15.33
C THR A 237 11.25 -4.89 14.19
N GLY A 238 10.47 -3.80 14.30
CA GLY A 238 9.64 -3.29 13.22
C GLY A 238 10.46 -2.87 12.00
N ALA A 239 11.53 -2.09 12.21
CA ALA A 239 12.43 -1.65 11.14
C ALA A 239 13.14 -2.83 10.46
N GLU A 240 13.66 -3.77 11.25
CA GLU A 240 14.32 -4.96 10.73
C GLU A 240 13.39 -5.79 9.84
N ASN A 241 12.16 -6.04 10.28
CA ASN A 241 11.23 -6.85 9.50
C ASN A 241 10.75 -6.14 8.23
N TYR A 242 10.57 -4.82 8.22
CA TYR A 242 10.27 -4.10 6.99
C TYR A 242 11.45 -4.05 6.02
N ARG A 243 12.71 -3.99 6.49
CA ARG A 243 13.90 -4.17 5.63
C ARG A 243 13.94 -5.57 5.01
N LEU A 244 13.65 -6.61 5.78
CA LEU A 244 13.55 -7.99 5.26
C LEU A 244 12.43 -8.13 4.24
N LEU A 245 11.28 -7.50 4.46
CA LEU A 245 10.18 -7.49 3.49
C LEU A 245 10.61 -6.77 2.21
N ALA A 246 11.21 -5.57 2.32
CA ALA A 246 11.69 -4.80 1.18
C ALA A 246 12.72 -5.58 0.36
N ALA A 247 13.69 -6.24 1.00
CA ALA A 247 14.67 -7.08 0.31
C ALA A 247 14.00 -8.22 -0.48
N LYS A 248 12.93 -8.83 0.06
CA LYS A 248 12.17 -9.88 -0.64
C LYS A 248 11.35 -9.32 -1.79
N VAL A 249 10.77 -8.13 -1.65
CA VAL A 249 10.05 -7.44 -2.74
C VAL A 249 11.00 -7.11 -3.88
N ILE A 250 12.22 -6.64 -3.60
CA ILE A 250 13.25 -6.37 -4.62
C ILE A 250 13.63 -7.66 -5.35
N SER A 251 14.00 -8.72 -4.62
CA SER A 251 14.46 -9.98 -5.24
C SER A 251 13.44 -10.63 -6.15
N ARG A 252 12.15 -10.48 -5.89
CA ARG A 252 11.07 -10.96 -6.78
C ARG A 252 10.99 -10.21 -8.11
N GLY A 253 11.37 -8.94 -8.13
CA GLY A 253 11.45 -8.16 -9.37
C GLY A 253 12.62 -8.57 -10.27
N GLU A 254 13.62 -9.26 -9.73
CA GLU A 254 14.80 -9.74 -10.47
C GLU A 254 14.59 -11.14 -11.07
N GLU A 255 13.58 -11.89 -10.61
CA GLU A 255 13.27 -13.26 -11.06
C GLU A 255 12.23 -13.30 -12.21
N VAL A 256 11.70 -12.14 -12.65
CA VAL A 256 10.74 -11.96 -13.74
C VAL A 256 11.43 -11.27 -14.90
#